data_556cd384a0277cc03847a38758e1d9cc
#
_entry.id   556cd384a0277cc03847a38758e1d9cc
#
_cell.length_a   1.000
_cell.length_b   1.000
_cell.length_c   1.000
_cell.angle_alpha   90.00
_cell.angle_beta   90.00
_cell.angle_gamma   90.00
#
_symmetry.space_group_name_H-M   'P 1'
#
loop_
_entity.id
_entity.type
_entity.pdbx_description
1 polymer ?
#
loop_
_entity_poly.entity_id
_entity_poly.type
_entity_poly.pdbx_seq_one_letter_code
_entity_poly.pdbx_strand_id
1 'polypeptide(L)'
;MKKILSILLTVFVLFGLVACASTPAADGDAGIKVFMVGDSTVASFNDPYYYPRYGYGTKLGDYLEGVEVVNYALSGRSSKSFLVEENYTKLQNEIKKGDFLIIGFGHNDEKTETARYTNPVLDEKDPTSFQYHLYEKYIKLALDAKATPILATPIVRRSPKGEYTGSVIHQTKTEGDYVGGDYAQAIRDLGKKYKITVIDLTTITKELYETVGPEVTLKYHAWLTHKPDSVDNTHLNAYGASVVAYNIAKELAASKNKLGKYVKQGIVEPVEVLVLDKNPNYVIPKYETPTASDKSAYWVTSEPWRGTVFGDCGGAEKINPEKGMFEITENGKTISMRSGTSDGTSVGKIASSSDGIAFYFQMLPIDKDFEFSATATVKFAANNNQVAFGLMARDDVYFDKFDNSIKSDYVVAGAIGLASTPWNGSFQRASAALVKNPASVEAKPAAGTTVDLKLIKKGNEYTMIYGNEAPVTVVAELNDVDKENIFVGLFTSRCIGVDYTNVKLIVK
;
A
#
# COMPACT_ATOMS: atom_id res chain seq x y z
N MET A 1 -9.56 10.74 104.19
CA MET A 1 -11.03 10.80 104.01
C MET A 1 -11.33 11.37 102.65
N LYS A 2 -12.27 10.84 101.99
CA LYS A 2 -12.77 11.13 100.64
C LYS A 2 -11.92 10.54 99.46
N LYS A 3 -12.42 9.42 99.03
CA LYS A 3 -12.05 8.72 97.77
C LYS A 3 -12.61 9.51 96.60
N ILE A 4 -11.76 9.76 95.58
CA ILE A 4 -12.20 10.27 94.31
C ILE A 4 -12.04 9.13 93.35
N LEU A 5 -13.17 8.69 92.79
CA LEU A 5 -13.31 7.61 91.82
C LEU A 5 -13.05 8.18 90.39
N SER A 6 -11.97 7.79 89.79
CA SER A 6 -11.70 8.12 88.40
C SER A 6 -12.38 7.10 87.51
N ILE A 7 -13.32 7.52 86.70
CA ILE A 7 -13.95 6.75 85.66
C ILE A 7 -13.10 6.85 84.44
N LEU A 8 -12.45 5.75 84.01
CA LEU A 8 -11.78 5.62 82.74
C LEU A 8 -12.82 5.30 81.64
N LEU A 9 -13.07 6.23 80.76
CA LEU A 9 -13.91 6.04 79.59
C LEU A 9 -13.09 5.42 78.47
N THR A 10 -13.24 4.10 78.31
CA THR A 10 -12.60 3.39 77.19
C THR A 10 -13.43 3.57 75.90
N VAL A 11 -12.96 4.37 74.96
CA VAL A 11 -13.58 4.51 73.65
C VAL A 11 -13.10 3.33 72.80
N PHE A 12 -14.00 2.38 72.56
CA PHE A 12 -13.79 1.34 71.55
C PHE A 12 -14.01 1.98 70.16
N VAL A 13 -12.95 2.23 69.44
CA VAL A 13 -13.03 2.55 68.02
C VAL A 13 -13.19 1.21 67.30
N LEU A 14 -14.38 0.89 66.83
CA LEU A 14 -14.64 -0.17 65.86
C LEU A 14 -14.08 0.27 64.50
N PHE A 15 -12.93 -0.25 64.12
CA PHE A 15 -12.51 -0.25 62.74
C PHE A 15 -13.38 -1.26 61.98
N GLY A 16 -14.43 -0.76 61.35
CA GLY A 16 -15.15 -1.49 60.33
C GLY A 16 -14.23 -1.74 59.13
N LEU A 17 -13.74 -2.97 58.98
CA LEU A 17 -13.19 -3.46 57.71
C LEU A 17 -14.32 -3.45 56.69
N VAL A 18 -14.45 -2.35 55.95
CA VAL A 18 -15.17 -2.37 54.68
C VAL A 18 -14.29 -3.18 53.72
N ALA A 19 -14.59 -4.47 53.61
CA ALA A 19 -14.14 -5.26 52.47
C ALA A 19 -14.77 -4.61 51.23
N CYS A 20 -14.01 -3.76 50.53
CA CYS A 20 -14.30 -3.46 49.15
C CYS A 20 -14.23 -4.79 48.39
N ALA A 21 -15.36 -5.45 48.24
CA ALA A 21 -15.57 -6.40 47.19
C ALA A 21 -15.35 -5.57 45.92
N SER A 22 -14.18 -5.75 45.28
CA SER A 22 -13.97 -5.37 43.89
C SER A 22 -15.01 -6.16 43.11
N THR A 23 -16.15 -5.55 42.81
CA THR A 23 -16.97 -5.97 41.69
C THR A 23 -15.99 -6.10 40.50
N PRO A 24 -15.98 -7.25 39.80
CA PRO A 24 -15.31 -7.30 38.52
C PRO A 24 -15.83 -6.11 37.74
N ALA A 25 -14.92 -5.28 37.23
CA ALA A 25 -15.30 -4.27 36.27
C ALA A 25 -16.15 -5.01 35.21
N ALA A 26 -17.43 -4.61 35.13
CA ALA A 26 -18.24 -5.03 34.01
C ALA A 26 -17.37 -4.76 32.78
N ASP A 27 -17.16 -5.77 31.94
CA ASP A 27 -16.60 -5.60 30.62
C ASP A 27 -17.25 -4.37 30.04
N GLY A 28 -16.48 -3.27 29.95
CA GLY A 28 -17.00 -2.02 29.45
C GLY A 28 -17.67 -2.34 28.13
N ASP A 29 -18.91 -1.95 27.97
CA ASP A 29 -19.72 -2.09 26.77
C ASP A 29 -18.98 -1.33 25.65
N ALA A 30 -17.92 -1.95 25.14
CA ALA A 30 -17.21 -1.49 23.96
C ALA A 30 -18.22 -1.62 22.83
N GLY A 31 -18.76 -0.49 22.40
CA GLY A 31 -19.86 -0.38 21.47
C GLY A 31 -19.73 -1.30 20.26
N ILE A 32 -20.82 -1.55 19.59
CA ILE A 32 -20.85 -2.39 18.38
C ILE A 32 -20.04 -1.71 17.29
N LYS A 33 -19.15 -2.46 16.66
CA LYS A 33 -18.33 -2.00 15.55
C LYS A 33 -18.84 -2.55 14.22
N VAL A 34 -18.67 -1.75 13.18
CA VAL A 34 -18.85 -2.11 11.78
C VAL A 34 -17.48 -2.09 11.13
N PHE A 35 -16.85 -3.25 11.05
CA PHE A 35 -15.57 -3.40 10.35
C PHE A 35 -15.82 -3.42 8.85
N MET A 36 -14.93 -2.77 8.10
CA MET A 36 -14.92 -2.80 6.65
C MET A 36 -13.56 -3.29 6.16
N VAL A 37 -13.56 -4.27 5.31
CA VAL A 37 -12.38 -4.75 4.59
C VAL A 37 -12.63 -4.70 3.09
N GLY A 38 -11.58 -4.46 2.33
CA GLY A 38 -11.71 -4.32 0.89
C GLY A 38 -10.46 -3.72 0.26
N ASP A 39 -10.63 -3.32 -0.96
CA ASP A 39 -9.59 -2.70 -1.78
C ASP A 39 -9.64 -1.15 -1.76
N SER A 40 -9.01 -0.52 -2.76
CA SER A 40 -8.93 0.93 -2.87
C SER A 40 -10.29 1.64 -2.99
N THR A 41 -11.35 0.94 -3.43
CA THR A 41 -12.69 1.53 -3.54
C THR A 41 -13.39 1.67 -2.19
N VAL A 42 -12.89 0.96 -1.16
CA VAL A 42 -13.35 1.01 0.23
C VAL A 42 -12.40 1.82 1.11
N ALA A 43 -11.11 1.83 0.81
CA ALA A 43 -10.02 2.30 1.66
C ALA A 43 -10.02 3.80 1.94
N SER A 44 -9.37 4.18 3.04
CA SER A 44 -8.94 5.55 3.31
C SER A 44 -7.64 5.85 2.57
N PHE A 45 -7.47 7.09 2.10
CA PHE A 45 -6.25 7.56 1.48
C PHE A 45 -5.66 8.69 2.33
N ASN A 46 -4.61 8.40 3.05
CA ASN A 46 -3.90 9.38 3.86
C ASN A 46 -2.71 9.99 3.10
N ASP A 47 -2.26 9.35 2.02
CA ASP A 47 -1.21 9.86 1.17
C ASP A 47 -1.76 10.96 0.25
N PRO A 48 -1.28 12.20 0.39
CA PRO A 48 -1.69 13.33 -0.44
C PRO A 48 -1.50 13.12 -1.94
N TYR A 49 -0.58 12.25 -2.35
CA TYR A 49 -0.37 11.89 -3.75
C TYR A 49 -1.64 11.35 -4.41
N TYR A 50 -2.48 10.64 -3.66
CA TYR A 50 -3.73 10.07 -4.16
C TYR A 50 -4.93 11.01 -4.02
N TYR A 51 -4.73 12.21 -3.50
CA TYR A 51 -5.82 13.18 -3.41
C TYR A 51 -6.38 13.51 -4.81
N PRO A 52 -7.69 13.55 -5.02
CA PRO A 52 -8.78 13.44 -4.05
C PRO A 52 -9.48 12.05 -4.05
N ARG A 53 -8.75 10.95 -4.00
CA ARG A 53 -9.35 9.62 -3.88
C ARG A 53 -9.96 9.40 -2.50
N TYR A 54 -11.18 8.87 -2.49
CA TYR A 54 -11.90 8.43 -1.29
C TYR A 54 -12.56 7.08 -1.56
N GLY A 55 -12.35 6.09 -0.70
CA GLY A 55 -13.16 4.88 -0.71
C GLY A 55 -14.48 5.13 0.03
N TYR A 56 -15.55 4.45 -0.40
CA TYR A 56 -16.87 4.60 0.22
C TYR A 56 -16.91 4.20 1.69
N GLY A 57 -15.98 3.38 2.15
CA GLY A 57 -15.84 3.01 3.56
C GLY A 57 -15.54 4.20 4.48
N THR A 58 -14.97 5.28 3.93
CA THR A 58 -14.70 6.52 4.70
C THR A 58 -15.96 7.34 4.96
N LYS A 59 -17.06 7.05 4.25
CA LYS A 59 -18.30 7.82 4.29
C LYS A 59 -19.49 7.08 4.89
N LEU A 60 -19.37 5.77 5.13
CA LEU A 60 -20.47 4.98 5.65
C LEU A 60 -20.90 5.41 7.06
N GLY A 61 -19.95 5.82 7.90
CA GLY A 61 -20.23 6.34 9.24
C GLY A 61 -21.10 7.58 9.27
N ASP A 62 -21.13 8.35 8.18
CA ASP A 62 -21.99 9.53 8.07
C ASP A 62 -23.49 9.18 8.11
N TYR A 63 -23.85 7.94 7.74
CA TYR A 63 -25.20 7.41 7.62
C TYR A 63 -25.62 6.45 8.75
N LEU A 64 -24.70 6.11 9.65
CA LEU A 64 -24.95 5.20 10.77
C LEU A 64 -24.91 5.93 12.11
N GLU A 65 -25.70 5.44 13.07
CA GLU A 65 -25.69 5.94 14.44
C GLU A 65 -25.67 4.77 15.45
N GLY A 66 -25.08 5.00 16.62
CA GLY A 66 -25.00 3.99 17.67
C GLY A 66 -24.01 2.85 17.39
N VAL A 67 -23.18 2.99 16.37
CA VAL A 67 -22.09 2.05 16.02
C VAL A 67 -20.84 2.83 15.59
N GLU A 68 -19.68 2.22 15.77
CA GLU A 68 -18.39 2.73 15.27
C GLU A 68 -18.05 2.06 13.94
N VAL A 69 -17.75 2.83 12.89
CA VAL A 69 -17.25 2.28 11.62
C VAL A 69 -15.72 2.27 11.63
N VAL A 70 -15.15 1.07 11.53
CA VAL A 70 -13.69 0.84 11.49
C VAL A 70 -13.30 0.35 10.10
N ASN A 71 -12.65 1.20 9.33
CA ASN A 71 -12.27 0.89 7.96
C ASN A 71 -10.83 0.37 7.88
N TYR A 72 -10.68 -0.94 7.73
CA TYR A 72 -9.39 -1.64 7.56
C TYR A 72 -9.01 -1.89 6.11
N ALA A 73 -9.84 -1.50 5.15
CA ALA A 73 -9.57 -1.69 3.72
C ALA A 73 -8.25 -1.00 3.30
N LEU A 74 -7.54 -1.63 2.37
CA LEU A 74 -6.24 -1.16 1.89
C LEU A 74 -6.19 -1.08 0.37
N SER A 75 -5.67 0.04 -0.13
CA SER A 75 -5.45 0.24 -1.56
C SER A 75 -4.57 -0.86 -2.17
N GLY A 76 -4.96 -1.34 -3.35
CA GLY A 76 -4.20 -2.33 -4.12
C GLY A 76 -4.29 -3.78 -3.60
N ARG A 77 -5.08 -4.07 -2.57
CA ARG A 77 -5.22 -5.43 -1.99
C ARG A 77 -6.41 -6.17 -2.61
N SER A 78 -6.19 -7.45 -2.88
CA SER A 78 -7.23 -8.43 -3.19
C SER A 78 -7.65 -9.17 -1.92
N SER A 79 -8.72 -9.97 -1.99
CA SER A 79 -9.14 -10.84 -0.89
C SER A 79 -8.02 -11.79 -0.43
N LYS A 80 -7.12 -12.15 -1.32
CA LYS A 80 -5.93 -12.96 -1.06
C LYS A 80 -4.78 -12.16 -0.46
N SER A 81 -4.39 -11.05 -1.10
CA SER A 81 -3.21 -10.30 -0.69
C SER A 81 -3.42 -9.48 0.60
N PHE A 82 -4.65 -9.23 1.00
CA PHE A 82 -4.98 -8.58 2.28
C PHE A 82 -4.67 -9.46 3.49
N LEU A 83 -4.61 -10.79 3.34
CA LEU A 83 -4.40 -11.74 4.44
C LEU A 83 -3.04 -11.61 5.14
N VAL A 84 -2.06 -11.02 4.48
CA VAL A 84 -0.71 -10.81 5.05
C VAL A 84 -0.51 -9.40 5.61
N GLU A 85 -1.55 -8.57 5.58
CA GLU A 85 -1.50 -7.20 6.09
C GLU A 85 -1.78 -7.13 7.59
N GLU A 86 -1.19 -6.16 8.26
CA GLU A 86 -1.44 -5.90 9.69
C GLU A 86 -2.92 -5.67 9.99
N ASN A 87 -3.63 -5.01 9.05
CA ASN A 87 -5.06 -4.74 9.20
C ASN A 87 -5.90 -6.01 9.26
N TYR A 88 -5.49 -7.10 8.60
CA TYR A 88 -6.16 -8.39 8.74
C TYR A 88 -5.94 -8.98 10.15
N THR A 89 -4.73 -8.88 10.67
CA THR A 89 -4.42 -9.30 12.05
C THR A 89 -5.20 -8.47 13.08
N LYS A 90 -5.30 -7.15 12.88
CA LYS A 90 -6.14 -6.28 13.74
C LYS A 90 -7.60 -6.72 13.70
N LEU A 91 -8.16 -6.96 12.53
CA LEU A 91 -9.53 -7.46 12.40
C LEU A 91 -9.73 -8.76 13.18
N GLN A 92 -8.82 -9.73 13.04
CA GLN A 92 -8.91 -11.02 13.75
C GLN A 92 -8.92 -10.84 15.29
N ASN A 93 -8.18 -9.89 15.80
CA ASN A 93 -8.04 -9.65 17.23
C ASN A 93 -9.20 -8.81 17.81
N GLU A 94 -9.85 -7.98 17.00
CA GLU A 94 -10.82 -7.00 17.49
C GLU A 94 -12.28 -7.41 17.27
N ILE A 95 -12.55 -8.18 16.19
CA ILE A 95 -13.93 -8.55 15.86
C ILE A 95 -14.53 -9.45 16.94
N LYS A 96 -15.73 -9.10 17.41
CA LYS A 96 -16.40 -9.79 18.49
C LYS A 96 -17.89 -9.97 18.26
N LYS A 97 -18.53 -10.67 19.17
CA LYS A 97 -19.97 -10.92 19.14
C LYS A 97 -20.77 -9.61 19.07
N GLY A 98 -21.65 -9.54 18.09
CA GLY A 98 -22.56 -8.42 17.85
C GLY A 98 -22.05 -7.43 16.83
N ASP A 99 -20.77 -7.47 16.48
CA ASP A 99 -20.18 -6.63 15.44
C ASP A 99 -20.68 -7.04 14.03
N PHE A 100 -20.33 -6.20 13.07
CA PHE A 100 -20.59 -6.44 11.64
C PHE A 100 -19.28 -6.42 10.87
N LEU A 101 -19.20 -7.21 9.80
CA LEU A 101 -18.08 -7.20 8.87
C LEU A 101 -18.59 -7.02 7.44
N ILE A 102 -18.32 -5.87 6.83
CA ILE A 102 -18.60 -5.61 5.42
C ILE A 102 -17.35 -5.96 4.60
N ILE A 103 -17.52 -6.83 3.60
CA ILE A 103 -16.44 -7.40 2.79
C ILE A 103 -16.61 -6.92 1.35
N GLY A 104 -15.71 -6.03 0.88
CA GLY A 104 -15.81 -5.35 -0.42
C GLY A 104 -14.53 -5.50 -1.27
N PHE A 105 -14.23 -6.71 -1.72
CA PHE A 105 -13.11 -7.02 -2.63
C PHE A 105 -13.60 -7.26 -4.07
N GLY A 106 -12.65 -7.23 -5.03
CA GLY A 106 -12.90 -7.59 -6.43
C GLY A 106 -11.95 -6.89 -7.41
N HIS A 107 -11.75 -5.58 -7.31
CA HIS A 107 -10.93 -4.81 -8.27
C HIS A 107 -9.47 -5.26 -8.40
N ASN A 108 -8.94 -5.91 -7.38
CA ASN A 108 -7.57 -6.44 -7.39
C ASN A 108 -7.52 -7.96 -7.50
N ASP A 109 -8.60 -8.65 -7.19
CA ASP A 109 -8.74 -10.09 -7.36
C ASP A 109 -8.70 -10.49 -8.85
N GLU A 110 -9.18 -9.61 -9.72
CA GLU A 110 -9.18 -9.77 -11.18
C GLU A 110 -7.85 -9.44 -11.88
N LYS A 111 -6.81 -9.05 -11.12
CA LYS A 111 -5.50 -8.70 -11.70
C LYS A 111 -4.72 -9.97 -12.07
N THR A 112 -4.16 -9.98 -13.28
CA THR A 112 -3.33 -11.07 -13.81
C THR A 112 -1.93 -11.08 -13.16
N GLU A 113 -1.91 -11.17 -11.83
CA GLU A 113 -0.71 -11.20 -10.98
C GLU A 113 -0.89 -12.24 -9.87
N THR A 114 0.01 -13.19 -9.77
CA THR A 114 -0.07 -14.30 -8.80
C THR A 114 -0.32 -13.86 -7.36
N ALA A 115 0.24 -12.71 -6.95
CA ALA A 115 0.09 -12.21 -5.58
C ALA A 115 -1.35 -11.76 -5.27
N ARG A 116 -2.11 -11.30 -6.27
CA ARG A 116 -3.45 -10.75 -6.09
C ARG A 116 -4.57 -11.61 -6.67
N TYR A 117 -4.29 -12.30 -7.76
CA TYR A 117 -5.28 -13.06 -8.48
C TYR A 117 -5.97 -14.13 -7.63
N THR A 118 -7.27 -14.22 -7.78
CA THR A 118 -8.12 -15.31 -7.28
C THR A 118 -9.09 -15.77 -8.39
N ASN A 119 -9.32 -17.06 -8.49
CA ASN A 119 -10.12 -17.63 -9.60
C ASN A 119 -11.63 -17.37 -9.38
N PRO A 120 -12.34 -16.65 -10.27
CA PRO A 120 -13.74 -16.29 -10.06
C PRO A 120 -14.75 -17.41 -10.37
N VAL A 121 -14.32 -18.50 -11.06
CA VAL A 121 -15.23 -19.55 -11.53
C VAL A 121 -15.23 -20.80 -10.64
N LEU A 122 -14.25 -20.94 -9.76
CA LEU A 122 -14.19 -22.06 -8.82
C LEU A 122 -14.98 -21.74 -7.55
N ASP A 123 -15.50 -22.77 -6.89
CA ASP A 123 -16.29 -22.62 -5.66
C ASP A 123 -15.39 -22.41 -4.42
N GLU A 124 -16.04 -22.22 -3.27
CA GLU A 124 -15.35 -21.93 -1.99
C GLU A 124 -14.57 -23.11 -1.41
N LYS A 125 -14.54 -24.26 -2.05
CA LYS A 125 -13.73 -25.41 -1.63
C LYS A 125 -12.33 -25.39 -2.24
N ASP A 126 -12.16 -24.68 -3.35
CA ASP A 126 -10.86 -24.55 -4.00
C ASP A 126 -10.06 -23.38 -3.40
N PRO A 127 -8.87 -23.64 -2.81
CA PRO A 127 -8.09 -22.59 -2.11
C PRO A 127 -7.56 -21.50 -3.04
N THR A 128 -7.66 -21.65 -4.36
CA THR A 128 -7.26 -20.63 -5.33
C THR A 128 -8.42 -19.72 -5.72
N SER A 129 -9.65 -20.08 -5.33
CA SER A 129 -10.85 -19.37 -5.76
C SER A 129 -11.10 -18.07 -4.99
N PHE A 130 -11.80 -17.15 -5.65
CA PHE A 130 -12.29 -15.92 -5.02
C PHE A 130 -13.29 -16.25 -3.90
N GLN A 131 -14.21 -17.19 -4.15
CA GLN A 131 -15.20 -17.60 -3.17
C GLN A 131 -14.57 -18.25 -1.93
N TYR A 132 -13.48 -19.02 -2.08
CA TYR A 132 -12.74 -19.57 -0.94
C TYR A 132 -12.18 -18.47 -0.03
N HIS A 133 -11.50 -17.47 -0.63
CA HIS A 133 -10.95 -16.39 0.16
C HIS A 133 -12.03 -15.64 0.92
N LEU A 134 -13.16 -15.30 0.26
CA LEU A 134 -14.27 -14.63 0.93
C LEU A 134 -14.89 -15.49 2.04
N TYR A 135 -15.13 -16.78 1.79
CA TYR A 135 -15.81 -17.64 2.73
C TYR A 135 -14.90 -18.06 3.90
N GLU A 136 -13.77 -18.71 3.59
CA GLU A 136 -12.90 -19.31 4.60
C GLU A 136 -12.13 -18.26 5.42
N LYS A 137 -11.82 -17.08 4.84
CA LYS A 137 -10.95 -16.09 5.48
C LYS A 137 -11.73 -14.94 6.14
N TYR A 138 -12.91 -14.60 5.64
CA TYR A 138 -13.64 -13.44 6.14
C TYR A 138 -15.02 -13.81 6.71
N ILE A 139 -15.85 -14.57 5.96
CA ILE A 139 -17.19 -14.94 6.43
C ILE A 139 -17.09 -15.81 7.67
N LYS A 140 -16.29 -16.87 7.63
CA LYS A 140 -16.08 -17.76 8.79
C LYS A 140 -15.49 -17.02 9.97
N LEU A 141 -14.49 -16.14 9.75
CA LEU A 141 -13.95 -15.31 10.82
C LEU A 141 -15.05 -14.53 11.54
N ALA A 142 -15.96 -13.87 10.80
CA ALA A 142 -17.07 -13.14 11.39
C ALA A 142 -18.04 -14.07 12.13
N LEU A 143 -18.41 -15.20 11.51
CA LEU A 143 -19.33 -16.16 12.13
C LEU A 143 -18.77 -16.80 13.40
N ASP A 144 -17.49 -17.15 13.40
CA ASP A 144 -16.80 -17.72 14.57
C ASP A 144 -16.73 -16.73 15.73
N ALA A 145 -16.53 -15.45 15.41
CA ALA A 145 -16.61 -14.33 16.36
C ALA A 145 -18.07 -14.01 16.80
N LYS A 146 -19.09 -14.66 16.21
CA LYS A 146 -20.51 -14.34 16.38
C LYS A 146 -20.87 -12.91 15.95
N ALA A 147 -20.10 -12.37 15.00
CA ALA A 147 -20.38 -11.16 14.25
C ALA A 147 -21.25 -11.47 13.02
N THR A 148 -21.76 -10.43 12.38
CA THR A 148 -22.64 -10.58 11.19
C THR A 148 -21.86 -10.20 9.92
N PRO A 149 -21.52 -11.15 9.02
CA PRO A 149 -20.89 -10.84 7.76
C PRO A 149 -21.90 -10.25 6.76
N ILE A 150 -21.43 -9.31 5.95
CA ILE A 150 -22.15 -8.66 4.85
C ILE A 150 -21.21 -8.62 3.66
N LEU A 151 -21.64 -9.11 2.51
CA LEU A 151 -20.89 -9.04 1.27
C LEU A 151 -21.29 -7.78 0.49
N ALA A 152 -20.31 -7.12 -0.11
CA ALA A 152 -20.54 -6.05 -1.07
C ALA A 152 -19.89 -6.43 -2.41
N THR A 153 -20.65 -6.42 -3.50
CA THR A 153 -20.05 -6.59 -4.83
C THR A 153 -19.23 -5.34 -5.17
N PRO A 154 -18.16 -5.47 -6.00
CA PRO A 154 -17.35 -4.31 -6.36
C PRO A 154 -18.18 -3.26 -7.13
N ILE A 155 -17.92 -1.98 -6.92
CA ILE A 155 -18.52 -0.90 -7.73
C ILE A 155 -18.06 -1.02 -9.19
N VAL A 156 -18.87 -0.55 -10.14
CA VAL A 156 -18.43 -0.48 -11.53
C VAL A 156 -17.37 0.60 -11.72
N ARG A 157 -16.52 0.44 -12.72
CA ARG A 157 -15.66 1.51 -13.20
C ARG A 157 -16.46 2.49 -14.04
N ARG A 158 -16.06 3.74 -14.06
CA ARG A 158 -16.64 4.71 -14.97
C ARG A 158 -16.33 4.31 -16.43
N SER A 159 -17.35 4.28 -17.26
CA SER A 159 -17.20 4.14 -18.70
C SER A 159 -17.29 5.50 -19.37
N PRO A 160 -16.25 5.99 -20.07
CA PRO A 160 -16.32 7.23 -20.83
C PRO A 160 -17.39 7.21 -21.94
N LYS A 161 -17.79 6.01 -22.39
CA LYS A 161 -18.78 5.80 -23.44
C LYS A 161 -20.19 5.51 -22.90
N GLY A 162 -20.35 5.38 -21.57
CA GLY A 162 -21.62 4.97 -20.96
C GLY A 162 -21.98 3.48 -21.17
N GLU A 163 -21.02 2.66 -21.62
CA GLU A 163 -21.20 1.22 -21.81
C GLU A 163 -20.68 0.43 -20.61
N TYR A 164 -21.54 -0.37 -20.00
CA TYR A 164 -21.19 -1.12 -18.78
C TYR A 164 -21.20 -2.63 -19.03
N THR A 165 -20.10 -3.12 -19.60
CA THR A 165 -19.85 -4.54 -19.93
C THR A 165 -18.41 -4.94 -19.64
N GLY A 166 -18.12 -6.22 -19.60
CA GLY A 166 -16.78 -6.77 -19.47
C GLY A 166 -16.08 -6.32 -18.18
N SER A 167 -14.83 -5.89 -18.29
CA SER A 167 -14.02 -5.49 -17.12
C SER A 167 -14.52 -4.23 -16.40
N VAL A 168 -15.38 -3.45 -17.04
CA VAL A 168 -16.05 -2.31 -16.39
C VAL A 168 -16.97 -2.77 -15.26
N ILE A 169 -17.62 -3.92 -15.43
CA ILE A 169 -18.52 -4.55 -14.45
C ILE A 169 -17.93 -5.85 -13.86
N HIS A 170 -16.60 -5.97 -13.84
CA HIS A 170 -15.89 -7.11 -13.24
C HIS A 170 -16.10 -8.47 -13.92
N GLN A 171 -16.43 -8.46 -15.21
CA GLN A 171 -16.41 -9.64 -16.06
C GLN A 171 -15.11 -9.67 -16.88
N THR A 172 -14.20 -10.55 -16.51
CA THR A 172 -12.87 -10.62 -17.10
C THR A 172 -12.75 -11.75 -18.11
N LYS A 173 -11.84 -11.61 -19.07
CA LYS A 173 -11.45 -12.67 -19.99
C LYS A 173 -10.28 -13.45 -19.43
N THR A 174 -10.18 -14.73 -19.82
CA THR A 174 -8.98 -15.52 -19.52
C THR A 174 -7.75 -14.93 -20.21
N GLU A 175 -6.66 -14.77 -19.45
CA GLU A 175 -5.39 -14.25 -19.90
C GLU A 175 -4.25 -15.14 -19.38
N GLY A 176 -3.66 -15.95 -20.26
CA GLY A 176 -2.69 -16.97 -19.87
C GLY A 176 -3.26 -17.96 -18.86
N ASP A 177 -2.58 -18.12 -17.73
CA ASP A 177 -2.99 -19.00 -16.63
C ASP A 177 -4.07 -18.37 -15.72
N TYR A 178 -4.48 -17.13 -15.98
CA TYR A 178 -5.47 -16.40 -15.19
C TYR A 178 -6.86 -16.56 -15.81
N VAL A 179 -7.65 -17.46 -15.23
CA VAL A 179 -9.01 -17.73 -15.70
C VAL A 179 -9.90 -16.53 -15.44
N GLY A 180 -10.54 -16.02 -16.47
CA GLY A 180 -11.52 -14.94 -16.37
C GLY A 180 -12.88 -15.43 -15.89
N GLY A 181 -13.74 -14.48 -15.49
CA GLY A 181 -15.11 -14.76 -15.07
C GLY A 181 -15.78 -13.54 -14.47
N ASP A 182 -16.92 -13.73 -13.83
CA ASP A 182 -17.74 -12.68 -13.20
C ASP A 182 -17.55 -12.69 -11.69
N TYR A 183 -16.71 -11.76 -11.18
CA TYR A 183 -16.43 -11.63 -9.75
C TYR A 183 -17.65 -11.16 -8.96
N ALA A 184 -18.49 -10.30 -9.53
CA ALA A 184 -19.71 -9.86 -8.85
C ALA A 184 -20.71 -11.00 -8.72
N GLN A 185 -20.85 -11.85 -9.77
CA GLN A 185 -21.71 -13.02 -9.71
C GLN A 185 -21.21 -14.05 -8.69
N ALA A 186 -19.90 -14.26 -8.59
CA ALA A 186 -19.33 -15.15 -7.58
C ALA A 186 -19.71 -14.73 -6.14
N ILE A 187 -19.76 -13.41 -5.86
CA ILE A 187 -20.24 -12.89 -4.58
C ILE A 187 -21.73 -13.15 -4.37
N ARG A 188 -22.57 -12.91 -5.41
CA ARG A 188 -24.03 -13.17 -5.35
C ARG A 188 -24.31 -14.63 -5.06
N ASP A 189 -23.61 -15.55 -5.75
CA ASP A 189 -23.78 -16.99 -5.59
C ASP A 189 -23.38 -17.43 -4.17
N LEU A 190 -22.27 -16.91 -3.65
CA LEU A 190 -21.82 -17.18 -2.29
C LEU A 190 -22.83 -16.67 -1.25
N GLY A 191 -23.31 -15.44 -1.41
CA GLY A 191 -24.34 -14.86 -0.54
C GLY A 191 -25.64 -15.66 -0.55
N LYS A 192 -26.10 -16.10 -1.73
CA LYS A 192 -27.27 -16.95 -1.89
C LYS A 192 -27.09 -18.33 -1.20
N LYS A 193 -25.94 -18.96 -1.42
CA LYS A 193 -25.62 -20.31 -0.89
C LYS A 193 -25.61 -20.30 0.64
N TYR A 194 -25.01 -19.30 1.26
CA TYR A 194 -24.85 -19.22 2.73
C TYR A 194 -25.84 -18.29 3.42
N LYS A 195 -26.81 -17.74 2.67
CA LYS A 195 -27.82 -16.79 3.19
C LYS A 195 -27.17 -15.57 3.87
N ILE A 196 -26.09 -15.09 3.29
CA ILE A 196 -25.38 -13.86 3.71
C ILE A 196 -26.00 -12.70 2.94
N THR A 197 -26.22 -11.57 3.63
CA THR A 197 -26.67 -10.34 2.97
C THR A 197 -25.63 -9.89 1.95
N VAL A 198 -26.08 -9.61 0.74
CA VAL A 198 -25.29 -9.03 -0.34
C VAL A 198 -25.81 -7.64 -0.65
N ILE A 199 -24.94 -6.64 -0.56
CA ILE A 199 -25.17 -5.29 -1.09
C ILE A 199 -24.63 -5.31 -2.52
N ASP A 200 -25.52 -5.31 -3.52
CA ASP A 200 -25.13 -5.45 -4.92
C ASP A 200 -24.68 -4.12 -5.53
N LEU A 201 -23.50 -3.64 -5.10
CA LEU A 201 -22.95 -2.36 -5.56
C LEU A 201 -22.65 -2.36 -7.06
N THR A 202 -22.37 -3.51 -7.67
CA THR A 202 -22.19 -3.59 -9.13
C THR A 202 -23.47 -3.18 -9.86
N THR A 203 -24.61 -3.74 -9.47
CA THR A 203 -25.91 -3.35 -10.05
C THR A 203 -26.27 -1.90 -9.71
N ILE A 204 -26.16 -1.52 -8.45
CA ILE A 204 -26.52 -0.18 -7.98
C ILE A 204 -25.72 0.92 -8.70
N THR A 205 -24.40 0.75 -8.78
CA THR A 205 -23.54 1.79 -9.41
C THR A 205 -23.65 1.76 -10.94
N LYS A 206 -23.90 0.59 -11.54
CA LYS A 206 -24.21 0.48 -12.97
C LYS A 206 -25.47 1.25 -13.32
N GLU A 207 -26.58 0.99 -12.64
CA GLU A 207 -27.87 1.65 -12.88
C GLU A 207 -27.78 3.17 -12.63
N LEU A 208 -27.08 3.58 -11.56
CA LEU A 208 -26.80 4.99 -11.28
C LEU A 208 -26.08 5.65 -12.45
N TYR A 209 -24.98 5.05 -12.91
CA TYR A 209 -24.13 5.64 -13.94
C TYR A 209 -24.80 5.65 -15.32
N GLU A 210 -25.58 4.62 -15.64
CA GLU A 210 -26.42 4.59 -16.86
C GLU A 210 -27.50 5.68 -16.83
N THR A 211 -28.10 5.92 -15.65
CA THR A 211 -29.15 6.93 -15.47
C THR A 211 -28.61 8.35 -15.62
N VAL A 212 -27.48 8.65 -15.00
CA VAL A 212 -26.92 10.02 -15.00
C VAL A 212 -26.08 10.33 -16.23
N GLY A 213 -25.58 9.30 -16.92
CA GLY A 213 -24.75 9.41 -18.12
C GLY A 213 -23.28 9.72 -17.86
N PRO A 214 -22.42 9.55 -18.88
CA PRO A 214 -20.97 9.60 -18.75
C PRO A 214 -20.43 10.97 -18.30
N GLU A 215 -21.09 12.06 -18.66
CA GLU A 215 -20.65 13.41 -18.28
C GLU A 215 -20.87 13.67 -16.78
N VAL A 216 -22.01 13.27 -16.23
CA VAL A 216 -22.30 13.46 -14.80
C VAL A 216 -21.44 12.54 -13.94
N THR A 217 -21.09 11.35 -14.43
CA THR A 217 -20.21 10.42 -13.70
C THR A 217 -18.80 10.98 -13.46
N LEU A 218 -18.35 11.98 -14.23
CA LEU A 218 -17.09 12.69 -13.96
C LEU A 218 -17.07 13.31 -12.56
N LYS A 219 -18.22 13.72 -12.04
CA LYS A 219 -18.36 14.36 -10.73
C LYS A 219 -18.16 13.38 -9.56
N TYR A 220 -18.28 12.09 -9.79
CA TYR A 220 -18.10 11.05 -8.77
C TYR A 220 -16.67 10.55 -8.64
N HIS A 221 -15.84 10.82 -9.66
CA HIS A 221 -14.52 10.23 -9.78
C HIS A 221 -13.38 11.19 -9.44
N ALA A 222 -12.26 10.64 -9.04
CA ALA A 222 -11.09 11.41 -8.64
C ALA A 222 -10.36 12.01 -9.86
N TRP A 223 -10.09 13.29 -9.79
CA TRP A 223 -9.17 13.99 -10.68
C TRP A 223 -7.91 14.26 -9.88
N LEU A 224 -6.89 13.40 -10.08
CA LEU A 224 -5.67 13.49 -9.30
C LEU A 224 -4.94 14.80 -9.59
N THR A 225 -4.42 15.44 -8.55
CA THR A 225 -3.77 16.75 -8.67
C THR A 225 -2.58 16.72 -9.61
N HIS A 226 -1.81 15.62 -9.60
CA HIS A 226 -0.66 15.42 -10.48
C HIS A 226 -1.04 14.91 -11.88
N LYS A 227 -2.33 14.64 -12.15
CA LYS A 227 -2.88 14.24 -13.46
C LYS A 227 -4.15 15.02 -13.77
N PRO A 228 -4.05 16.35 -13.89
CA PRO A 228 -5.22 17.22 -13.99
C PRO A 228 -6.03 17.03 -15.29
N ASP A 229 -5.45 16.42 -16.32
CA ASP A 229 -6.07 16.28 -17.65
C ASP A 229 -6.82 14.95 -17.82
N SER A 230 -6.83 14.09 -16.81
CA SER A 230 -7.52 12.80 -16.88
C SER A 230 -8.21 12.42 -15.58
N VAL A 231 -9.44 11.91 -15.69
CA VAL A 231 -10.16 11.35 -14.56
C VAL A 231 -9.69 9.93 -14.29
N ASP A 232 -9.66 9.56 -13.01
CA ASP A 232 -9.49 8.19 -12.59
C ASP A 232 -10.81 7.44 -12.71
N ASN A 233 -10.93 6.59 -13.73
CA ASN A 233 -12.17 5.86 -13.99
C ASN A 233 -12.46 4.73 -12.96
N THR A 234 -11.58 4.50 -12.01
CA THR A 234 -11.75 3.46 -10.98
C THR A 234 -12.07 4.04 -9.62
N HIS A 235 -11.41 5.12 -9.22
CA HIS A 235 -11.48 5.63 -7.86
C HIS A 235 -12.42 6.83 -7.75
N LEU A 236 -13.17 6.82 -6.65
CA LEU A 236 -14.12 7.89 -6.33
C LEU A 236 -13.41 9.09 -5.68
N ASN A 237 -14.02 10.25 -5.79
CA ASN A 237 -13.75 11.40 -4.93
C ASN A 237 -14.67 11.38 -3.69
N ALA A 238 -14.59 12.40 -2.83
CA ALA A 238 -15.38 12.46 -1.60
C ALA A 238 -16.89 12.44 -1.87
N TYR A 239 -17.35 13.12 -2.93
CA TYR A 239 -18.77 13.14 -3.32
C TYR A 239 -19.21 11.75 -3.80
N GLY A 240 -18.49 11.15 -4.74
CA GLY A 240 -18.79 9.79 -5.23
C GLY A 240 -18.78 8.75 -4.12
N ALA A 241 -17.82 8.85 -3.19
CA ALA A 241 -17.76 7.98 -2.01
C ALA A 241 -19.00 8.14 -1.12
N SER A 242 -19.48 9.37 -0.92
CA SER A 242 -20.71 9.64 -0.17
C SER A 242 -21.96 9.10 -0.88
N VAL A 243 -22.04 9.23 -2.22
CA VAL A 243 -23.15 8.67 -3.00
C VAL A 243 -23.21 7.14 -2.88
N VAL A 244 -22.07 6.45 -2.96
CA VAL A 244 -22.03 4.99 -2.78
C VAL A 244 -22.39 4.61 -1.34
N ALA A 245 -21.86 5.30 -0.33
CA ALA A 245 -22.18 5.06 1.08
C ALA A 245 -23.67 5.30 1.40
N TYR A 246 -24.27 6.33 0.82
CA TYR A 246 -25.71 6.58 0.90
C TYR A 246 -26.54 5.41 0.33
N ASN A 247 -26.16 4.88 -0.82
CA ASN A 247 -26.86 3.73 -1.40
C ASN A 247 -26.66 2.46 -0.56
N ILE A 248 -25.46 2.24 0.02
CA ILE A 248 -25.27 1.16 1.00
C ILE A 248 -26.22 1.30 2.18
N ALA A 249 -26.35 2.49 2.74
CA ALA A 249 -27.25 2.75 3.86
C ALA A 249 -28.72 2.51 3.49
N LYS A 250 -29.15 2.92 2.29
CA LYS A 250 -30.51 2.63 1.78
C LYS A 250 -30.77 1.13 1.70
N GLU A 251 -29.85 0.36 1.10
CA GLU A 251 -29.98 -1.09 0.99
C GLU A 251 -30.03 -1.76 2.37
N LEU A 252 -29.18 -1.30 3.29
CA LEU A 252 -29.20 -1.81 4.66
C LEU A 252 -30.53 -1.53 5.37
N ALA A 253 -31.07 -0.31 5.24
CA ALA A 253 -32.35 0.07 5.82
C ALA A 253 -33.52 -0.73 5.23
N ALA A 254 -33.49 -1.05 3.94
CA ALA A 254 -34.50 -1.84 3.26
C ALA A 254 -34.36 -3.34 3.50
N SER A 255 -33.19 -3.81 3.92
CA SER A 255 -32.88 -5.21 4.12
C SER A 255 -33.39 -5.73 5.47
N LYS A 256 -33.40 -7.07 5.63
CA LYS A 256 -33.61 -7.74 6.93
C LYS A 256 -32.32 -7.83 7.76
N ASN A 257 -31.22 -7.23 7.32
CA ASN A 257 -29.96 -7.26 8.03
C ASN A 257 -30.03 -6.42 9.32
N LYS A 258 -29.47 -6.95 10.39
CA LYS A 258 -29.49 -6.26 11.70
C LYS A 258 -28.79 -4.91 11.69
N LEU A 259 -27.84 -4.69 10.78
CA LEU A 259 -27.16 -3.39 10.64
C LEU A 259 -28.12 -2.30 10.17
N GLY A 260 -29.19 -2.64 9.45
CA GLY A 260 -30.19 -1.68 8.98
C GLY A 260 -30.86 -0.86 10.09
N LYS A 261 -30.96 -1.40 11.33
CA LYS A 261 -31.52 -0.66 12.48
C LYS A 261 -30.65 0.49 12.97
N TYR A 262 -29.37 0.52 12.58
CA TYR A 262 -28.42 1.57 12.91
C TYR A 262 -28.29 2.62 11.81
N VAL A 263 -29.03 2.49 10.72
CA VAL A 263 -29.12 3.55 9.72
C VAL A 263 -29.93 4.71 10.30
N LYS A 264 -29.37 5.91 10.21
CA LYS A 264 -30.00 7.14 10.69
C LYS A 264 -31.37 7.32 10.02
N GLN A 265 -32.32 7.84 10.77
CA GLN A 265 -33.61 8.19 10.21
C GLN A 265 -33.50 9.40 9.28
N GLY A 266 -34.22 9.36 8.17
CA GLY A 266 -34.28 10.48 7.23
C GLY A 266 -32.96 10.81 6.53
N ILE A 267 -32.12 9.78 6.26
CA ILE A 267 -30.93 10.00 5.45
C ILE A 267 -31.29 10.69 4.13
N VAL A 268 -30.51 11.65 3.73
CA VAL A 268 -30.68 12.40 2.49
C VAL A 268 -29.56 12.11 1.51
N GLU A 269 -29.89 12.21 0.22
CA GLU A 269 -28.91 12.09 -0.84
C GLU A 269 -27.80 13.16 -0.67
N PRO A 270 -26.53 12.80 -0.85
CA PRO A 270 -25.43 13.76 -0.74
C PRO A 270 -25.59 14.91 -1.72
N VAL A 271 -25.37 16.12 -1.23
CA VAL A 271 -25.33 17.30 -2.10
C VAL A 271 -24.03 17.24 -2.91
N GLU A 272 -24.14 17.54 -4.21
CA GLU A 272 -22.98 17.65 -5.09
C GLU A 272 -21.99 18.67 -4.52
N VAL A 273 -20.83 18.17 -4.10
CA VAL A 273 -19.67 19.04 -3.87
C VAL A 273 -18.88 18.99 -5.16
N LEU A 274 -18.75 20.13 -5.84
CA LEU A 274 -17.92 20.27 -7.03
C LEU A 274 -16.44 20.06 -6.63
N VAL A 275 -16.02 18.80 -6.62
CA VAL A 275 -14.63 18.42 -6.37
C VAL A 275 -13.80 18.47 -7.67
N LEU A 276 -14.37 19.04 -8.75
CA LEU A 276 -13.62 19.40 -9.95
C LEU A 276 -12.67 20.57 -9.70
N ASP A 277 -12.88 21.33 -8.63
CA ASP A 277 -11.91 22.32 -8.24
C ASP A 277 -10.67 21.60 -7.73
N LYS A 278 -9.60 21.70 -8.51
CA LYS A 278 -8.24 21.50 -8.02
C LYS A 278 -8.22 22.15 -6.66
N ASN A 279 -8.09 21.35 -5.58
CA ASN A 279 -8.04 21.96 -4.27
C ASN A 279 -6.94 23.03 -4.33
N PRO A 280 -7.28 24.32 -4.32
CA PRO A 280 -6.28 25.38 -4.50
C PRO A 280 -5.28 25.41 -3.32
N ASN A 281 -5.62 24.72 -2.23
CA ASN A 281 -4.78 24.55 -1.06
C ASN A 281 -4.03 23.20 -1.08
N TYR A 282 -4.27 22.34 -2.08
CA TYR A 282 -3.48 21.13 -2.21
C TYR A 282 -2.11 21.50 -2.77
N VAL A 283 -1.17 21.59 -1.89
CA VAL A 283 0.25 21.59 -2.23
C VAL A 283 0.64 20.13 -2.38
N ILE A 284 1.14 19.75 -3.56
CA ILE A 284 1.88 18.47 -3.69
C ILE A 284 2.89 18.51 -2.55
N PRO A 285 2.89 17.55 -1.61
CA PRO A 285 3.81 17.61 -0.50
C PRO A 285 5.20 17.78 -1.06
N LYS A 286 5.82 18.93 -0.78
CA LYS A 286 7.25 19.00 -0.97
C LYS A 286 7.80 17.90 -0.08
N TYR A 287 8.55 17.03 -0.68
CA TYR A 287 9.34 16.11 0.07
C TYR A 287 10.26 16.97 0.96
N GLU A 288 9.98 17.00 2.25
CA GLU A 288 10.90 17.59 3.20
C GLU A 288 12.05 16.60 3.34
N THR A 289 13.19 16.98 2.83
CA THR A 289 14.41 16.23 3.09
C THR A 289 14.53 16.08 4.61
N PRO A 290 14.61 14.84 5.16
CA PRO A 290 14.73 14.66 6.57
C PRO A 290 15.91 15.48 7.08
N THR A 291 15.65 16.31 8.07
CA THR A 291 16.70 17.09 8.70
C THR A 291 17.64 16.15 9.44
N ALA A 292 18.85 16.64 9.77
CA ALA A 292 19.82 15.85 10.56
C ALA A 292 19.25 15.39 11.92
N SER A 293 18.12 15.93 12.36
CA SER A 293 17.38 15.52 13.57
C SER A 293 16.56 14.23 13.37
N ASP A 294 16.18 13.89 12.13
CA ASP A 294 15.36 12.70 11.83
C ASP A 294 16.20 11.44 11.63
N LYS A 295 17.21 11.25 12.47
CA LYS A 295 18.18 10.12 12.36
C LYS A 295 17.53 8.75 12.49
N SER A 296 16.33 8.64 13.04
CA SER A 296 15.59 7.39 13.14
C SER A 296 15.15 6.82 11.79
N ALA A 297 15.04 7.67 10.77
CA ALA A 297 14.70 7.26 9.41
C ALA A 297 15.90 6.65 8.65
N TYR A 298 17.10 6.80 9.17
CA TYR A 298 18.32 6.33 8.54
C TYR A 298 18.88 5.10 9.24
N TRP A 299 19.34 4.14 8.46
CA TRP A 299 20.11 3.00 8.93
C TRP A 299 21.59 3.33 9.10
N VAL A 300 22.07 4.27 8.27
CA VAL A 300 23.44 4.78 8.29
C VAL A 300 23.40 6.30 8.19
N THR A 301 24.17 6.93 9.06
CA THR A 301 24.24 8.41 9.16
C THR A 301 25.68 8.94 9.14
N SER A 302 26.57 8.32 8.38
CA SER A 302 27.99 8.71 8.25
C SER A 302 28.12 9.85 7.25
N GLU A 303 28.00 11.07 7.73
CA GLU A 303 28.11 12.26 6.88
C GLU A 303 29.35 12.25 5.97
N PRO A 304 29.23 12.58 4.67
CA PRO A 304 28.01 13.09 3.99
C PRO A 304 27.09 11.97 3.46
N TRP A 305 27.37 10.70 3.77
CA TRP A 305 26.59 9.55 3.33
C TRP A 305 25.46 9.21 4.29
N ARG A 306 24.37 8.72 3.74
CA ARG A 306 23.18 8.25 4.47
C ARG A 306 22.67 6.98 3.85
N GLY A 307 22.13 6.11 4.66
CA GLY A 307 21.52 4.85 4.19
C GLY A 307 20.10 4.70 4.71
N THR A 308 19.18 4.27 3.86
CA THR A 308 17.80 3.98 4.23
C THR A 308 17.19 2.88 3.36
N VAL A 309 16.06 2.35 3.80
CA VAL A 309 15.21 1.43 3.06
C VAL A 309 13.83 2.07 2.96
N PHE A 310 13.24 2.05 1.78
CA PHE A 310 11.94 2.68 1.54
C PHE A 310 11.16 1.99 0.43
N GLY A 311 9.88 2.30 0.35
CA GLY A 311 8.98 1.87 -0.69
C GLY A 311 8.33 0.51 -0.46
N ASP A 312 7.87 -0.13 -1.51
CA ASP A 312 7.16 -1.40 -1.46
C ASP A 312 8.10 -2.56 -1.11
N CYS A 313 8.48 -2.60 0.15
CA CYS A 313 9.37 -3.59 0.75
C CYS A 313 8.62 -4.75 1.42
N GLY A 314 7.29 -4.82 1.26
CA GLY A 314 6.46 -5.86 1.84
C GLY A 314 6.05 -5.62 3.29
N GLY A 315 6.01 -4.36 3.72
CA GLY A 315 5.56 -3.91 5.04
C GLY A 315 6.70 -3.52 5.97
N ALA A 316 6.41 -2.63 6.92
CA ALA A 316 7.38 -2.07 7.88
C ALA A 316 8.10 -3.16 8.69
N GLU A 317 7.45 -4.28 8.98
CA GLU A 317 8.04 -5.40 9.70
C GLU A 317 9.21 -6.08 8.96
N LYS A 318 9.21 -6.06 7.62
CA LYS A 318 10.28 -6.65 6.80
C LYS A 318 11.49 -5.73 6.69
N ILE A 319 11.33 -4.48 7.05
CA ILE A 319 12.39 -3.47 7.01
C ILE A 319 13.21 -3.47 8.28
N ASN A 320 12.70 -4.10 9.34
CA ASN A 320 13.42 -4.21 10.60
C ASN A 320 14.80 -4.85 10.36
N PRO A 321 15.92 -4.18 10.70
CA PRO A 321 17.27 -4.69 10.53
C PRO A 321 17.50 -6.04 11.24
N GLU A 322 16.84 -6.27 12.38
CA GLU A 322 16.93 -7.49 13.17
C GLU A 322 16.36 -8.71 12.44
N LYS A 323 15.42 -8.52 11.52
CA LYS A 323 14.84 -9.61 10.72
C LYS A 323 15.71 -10.03 9.54
N GLY A 324 16.81 -9.34 9.30
CA GLY A 324 17.81 -9.72 8.32
C GLY A 324 17.39 -9.68 6.85
N MET A 325 16.28 -9.00 6.50
CA MET A 325 15.79 -8.91 5.11
C MET A 325 16.50 -7.83 4.30
N PHE A 326 17.03 -6.82 4.96
CA PHE A 326 17.84 -5.76 4.35
C PHE A 326 19.14 -5.60 5.12
N GLU A 327 20.13 -5.04 4.45
CA GLU A 327 21.41 -4.65 5.06
C GLU A 327 21.94 -3.41 4.37
N ILE A 328 22.41 -2.45 5.15
CA ILE A 328 23.28 -1.35 4.75
C ILE A 328 24.30 -1.20 5.87
N THR A 329 25.52 -1.66 5.65
CA THR A 329 26.57 -1.70 6.70
C THR A 329 27.87 -1.15 6.15
N GLU A 330 28.50 -0.26 6.92
CA GLU A 330 29.82 0.27 6.65
C GLU A 330 30.89 -0.58 7.39
N ASN A 331 31.72 -1.27 6.63
CA ASN A 331 32.83 -2.06 7.14
C ASN A 331 34.16 -1.52 6.64
N GLY A 332 34.64 -0.45 7.28
CA GLY A 332 35.83 0.28 6.85
C GLY A 332 35.61 0.96 5.48
N LYS A 333 36.26 0.46 4.42
CA LYS A 333 36.09 0.99 3.05
C LYS A 333 35.08 0.21 2.20
N THR A 334 34.41 -0.78 2.80
CA THR A 334 33.43 -1.61 2.12
C THR A 334 32.04 -1.23 2.61
N ILE A 335 31.13 -1.01 1.67
CA ILE A 335 29.70 -0.84 1.94
C ILE A 335 29.01 -2.13 1.55
N SER A 336 28.53 -2.88 2.54
CA SER A 336 27.78 -4.11 2.32
C SER A 336 26.30 -3.78 2.25
N MET A 337 25.66 -4.15 1.15
CA MET A 337 24.23 -3.90 0.93
C MET A 337 23.52 -5.19 0.51
N ARG A 338 22.28 -5.35 1.02
CA ARG A 338 21.47 -6.52 0.71
C ARG A 338 19.98 -6.17 0.72
N SER A 339 19.25 -6.79 -0.20
CA SER A 339 17.78 -6.83 -0.22
C SER A 339 17.38 -8.29 -0.41
N GLY A 340 16.57 -8.84 0.51
CA GLY A 340 16.20 -10.25 0.52
C GLY A 340 17.33 -11.16 1.03
N THR A 341 17.19 -12.46 0.83
CA THR A 341 18.11 -13.48 1.34
C THR A 341 18.66 -14.38 0.23
N SER A 342 19.75 -15.10 0.52
CA SER A 342 20.41 -15.98 -0.45
C SER A 342 19.59 -17.24 -0.80
N ASP A 343 18.64 -17.62 0.03
CA ASP A 343 17.70 -18.73 -0.21
C ASP A 343 16.56 -18.38 -1.17
N GLY A 344 16.50 -17.12 -1.63
CA GLY A 344 15.51 -16.64 -2.59
C GLY A 344 14.32 -15.91 -1.97
N THR A 345 14.29 -15.74 -0.64
CA THR A 345 13.25 -14.91 -0.01
C THR A 345 13.47 -13.47 -0.40
N SER A 346 12.55 -12.93 -1.20
CA SER A 346 12.69 -11.62 -1.85
C SER A 346 11.94 -10.52 -1.13
N VAL A 347 12.51 -9.31 -1.11
CA VAL A 347 11.87 -8.08 -0.64
C VAL A 347 12.22 -6.92 -1.58
N GLY A 348 11.30 -5.99 -1.67
CA GLY A 348 11.44 -4.80 -2.52
C GLY A 348 11.22 -5.09 -3.99
N LYS A 349 11.35 -4.07 -4.81
CA LYS A 349 11.25 -4.06 -6.27
C LYS A 349 11.76 -2.74 -6.84
N ILE A 350 12.00 -2.68 -8.16
CA ILE A 350 12.55 -1.47 -8.82
C ILE A 350 11.95 -1.20 -10.19
N ALA A 351 11.54 -2.24 -10.94
CA ALA A 351 11.11 -2.11 -12.32
C ALA A 351 9.59 -2.09 -12.50
N SER A 352 8.82 -2.14 -11.42
CA SER A 352 7.35 -2.09 -11.47
C SER A 352 6.82 -0.67 -11.30
N SER A 353 5.53 -0.55 -11.07
CA SER A 353 4.85 0.73 -10.84
C SER A 353 5.27 1.44 -9.55
N SER A 354 6.06 0.82 -8.69
CA SER A 354 6.56 1.40 -7.44
C SER A 354 7.96 0.88 -7.14
N ASP A 355 8.70 1.61 -6.31
CA ASP A 355 10.02 1.22 -5.83
C ASP A 355 9.96 0.61 -4.43
N GLY A 356 10.92 -0.26 -4.15
CA GLY A 356 11.24 -0.79 -2.83
C GLY A 356 12.70 -1.22 -2.84
N ILE A 357 13.60 -0.40 -2.24
CA ILE A 357 15.05 -0.54 -2.34
C ILE A 357 15.75 -0.24 -1.02
N ALA A 358 16.95 -0.80 -0.86
CA ALA A 358 17.97 -0.26 0.05
C ALA A 358 18.82 0.75 -0.72
N PHE A 359 19.06 1.92 -0.15
CA PHE A 359 19.76 3.02 -0.80
C PHE A 359 20.74 3.69 0.15
N TYR A 360 22.02 3.76 -0.26
CA TYR A 360 23.10 4.43 0.46
C TYR A 360 23.61 5.57 -0.41
N PHE A 361 23.38 6.83 -0.01
CA PHE A 361 23.42 7.97 -0.90
C PHE A 361 23.95 9.26 -0.26
N GLN A 362 24.26 10.24 -1.14
CA GLN A 362 24.38 11.65 -0.80
C GLN A 362 23.31 12.46 -1.55
N MET A 363 22.86 13.52 -0.94
CA MET A 363 22.02 14.54 -1.56
C MET A 363 22.90 15.63 -2.15
N LEU A 364 22.71 15.96 -3.41
CA LEU A 364 23.44 17.01 -4.12
C LEU A 364 22.46 18.04 -4.67
N PRO A 365 22.84 19.33 -4.76
CA PRO A 365 22.07 20.29 -5.55
C PRO A 365 21.95 19.80 -7.01
N ILE A 366 20.77 19.95 -7.60
CA ILE A 366 20.45 19.40 -8.93
C ILE A 366 21.31 19.99 -10.05
N ASP A 367 21.78 21.24 -9.85
CA ASP A 367 22.63 21.94 -10.81
C ASP A 367 24.08 21.44 -10.83
N LYS A 368 24.49 20.62 -9.86
CA LYS A 368 25.85 20.10 -9.77
C LYS A 368 26.08 18.94 -10.74
N ASP A 369 27.21 19.00 -11.44
CA ASP A 369 27.76 17.86 -12.14
C ASP A 369 28.51 16.95 -11.19
N PHE A 370 28.59 15.67 -11.52
CA PHE A 370 29.33 14.70 -10.71
C PHE A 370 29.91 13.54 -11.51
N GLU A 371 30.90 12.91 -10.93
CA GLU A 371 31.38 11.58 -11.32
C GLU A 371 31.27 10.65 -10.10
N PHE A 372 30.48 9.59 -10.22
CA PHE A 372 30.29 8.58 -9.18
C PHE A 372 30.81 7.23 -9.66
N SER A 373 31.62 6.56 -8.86
CA SER A 373 32.19 5.25 -9.20
C SER A 373 32.27 4.35 -7.97
N ALA A 374 32.18 3.06 -8.23
CA ALA A 374 32.43 2.00 -7.23
C ALA A 374 32.76 0.68 -7.93
N THR A 375 33.43 -0.21 -7.21
CA THR A 375 33.60 -1.62 -7.58
C THR A 375 32.58 -2.44 -6.81
N ALA A 376 31.66 -3.11 -7.50
CA ALA A 376 30.63 -3.98 -6.92
C ALA A 376 31.07 -5.45 -6.97
N THR A 377 31.04 -6.16 -5.83
CA THR A 377 31.24 -7.60 -5.75
C THR A 377 29.95 -8.27 -5.30
N VAL A 378 29.36 -9.07 -6.19
CA VAL A 378 28.11 -9.79 -5.89
C VAL A 378 28.36 -10.92 -4.90
N LYS A 379 27.64 -10.92 -3.80
CA LYS A 379 27.69 -11.98 -2.78
C LYS A 379 26.73 -13.12 -3.10
N PHE A 380 25.56 -12.78 -3.56
CA PHE A 380 24.54 -13.66 -4.11
C PHE A 380 23.57 -12.87 -4.97
N ALA A 381 22.94 -13.53 -5.94
CA ALA A 381 21.81 -13.01 -6.70
C ALA A 381 20.85 -14.17 -6.97
N ALA A 382 19.64 -14.10 -6.45
CA ALA A 382 18.65 -15.14 -6.65
C ALA A 382 18.06 -15.09 -8.06
N ASN A 383 17.45 -16.20 -8.48
CA ASN A 383 16.75 -16.26 -9.76
C ASN A 383 15.33 -15.71 -9.60
N ASN A 384 15.23 -14.39 -9.52
CA ASN A 384 13.97 -13.69 -9.31
C ASN A 384 13.86 -12.48 -10.25
N ASN A 385 12.62 -12.06 -10.50
CA ASN A 385 12.34 -10.88 -11.30
C ASN A 385 12.68 -9.59 -10.54
N GLN A 386 13.21 -8.59 -11.24
CA GLN A 386 13.57 -7.27 -10.68
C GLN A 386 14.72 -7.28 -9.66
N VAL A 387 15.57 -8.31 -9.69
CA VAL A 387 16.81 -8.32 -8.94
C VAL A 387 17.74 -7.28 -9.56
N ALA A 388 18.19 -6.30 -8.76
CA ALA A 388 18.98 -5.20 -9.28
C ALA A 388 19.96 -4.64 -8.25
N PHE A 389 21.06 -4.08 -8.76
CA PHE A 389 22.08 -3.37 -7.98
C PHE A 389 22.84 -2.37 -8.84
N GLY A 390 23.51 -1.42 -8.22
CA GLY A 390 24.36 -0.50 -8.93
C GLY A 390 24.49 0.88 -8.31
N LEU A 391 24.91 1.83 -9.16
CA LEU A 391 24.95 3.25 -8.88
C LEU A 391 23.69 3.89 -9.44
N MET A 392 23.01 4.68 -8.64
CA MET A 392 21.75 5.32 -9.01
C MET A 392 21.83 6.83 -8.76
N ALA A 393 21.27 7.61 -9.67
CA ALA A 393 20.84 8.95 -9.43
C ALA A 393 19.33 8.99 -9.58
N ARG A 394 18.64 9.60 -8.62
CA ARG A 394 17.18 9.62 -8.60
C ARG A 394 16.62 10.94 -8.11
N ASP A 395 15.40 11.19 -8.52
CA ASP A 395 14.65 12.39 -8.25
C ASP A 395 14.23 12.53 -6.77
N ASP A 396 14.13 11.40 -6.02
CA ASP A 396 13.58 11.46 -4.68
C ASP A 396 13.95 10.23 -3.81
N VAL A 397 13.97 10.42 -2.49
CA VAL A 397 14.10 9.38 -1.47
C VAL A 397 12.97 9.53 -0.46
N TYR A 398 12.14 8.50 -0.32
CA TYR A 398 10.96 8.53 0.52
C TYR A 398 11.24 7.88 1.88
N PHE A 399 11.54 8.69 2.88
CA PHE A 399 11.74 8.20 4.24
C PHE A 399 10.41 7.80 4.88
N ASP A 400 10.44 6.74 5.69
CA ASP A 400 9.28 6.21 6.41
C ASP A 400 8.06 5.87 5.54
N LYS A 401 8.23 5.77 4.23
CA LYS A 401 7.19 5.32 3.31
C LYS A 401 7.49 3.91 2.83
N PHE A 402 6.62 2.99 3.19
CA PHE A 402 6.78 1.55 2.96
C PHE A 402 5.63 0.97 2.14
N ASP A 403 5.05 1.78 1.29
CA ASP A 403 3.93 1.42 0.43
C ASP A 403 4.30 1.43 -1.06
N ASN A 404 3.34 1.20 -1.92
CA ASN A 404 3.50 1.13 -3.36
C ASN A 404 3.28 2.47 -4.08
N SER A 405 3.28 3.59 -3.37
CA SER A 405 3.05 4.91 -3.95
C SER A 405 4.27 5.51 -4.65
N ILE A 406 5.45 4.97 -4.38
CA ILE A 406 6.73 5.56 -4.77
C ILE A 406 7.06 5.26 -6.23
N LYS A 407 7.24 6.31 -7.03
CA LYS A 407 7.45 6.25 -8.48
C LYS A 407 8.37 7.35 -8.98
N SER A 408 9.48 7.61 -8.29
CA SER A 408 10.42 8.61 -8.78
C SER A 408 11.20 8.13 -10.00
N ASP A 409 11.58 9.06 -10.87
CA ASP A 409 12.45 8.80 -11.99
C ASP A 409 13.90 8.61 -11.54
N TYR A 410 14.66 7.82 -12.28
CA TYR A 410 16.04 7.52 -11.96
C TYR A 410 16.85 7.05 -13.18
N VAL A 411 18.16 7.16 -13.08
CA VAL A 411 19.14 6.55 -13.98
C VAL A 411 20.10 5.66 -13.21
N VAL A 412 20.49 4.52 -13.80
CA VAL A 412 21.31 3.51 -13.13
C VAL A 412 22.45 3.00 -14.02
N ALA A 413 23.67 3.09 -13.52
CA ALA A 413 24.80 2.29 -13.95
C ALA A 413 24.88 1.04 -13.07
N GLY A 414 24.34 -0.09 -13.52
CA GLY A 414 24.20 -1.30 -12.72
C GLY A 414 23.40 -2.36 -13.43
N ALA A 415 23.21 -3.51 -12.83
CA ALA A 415 22.53 -4.62 -13.47
C ALA A 415 21.09 -4.81 -12.95
N ILE A 416 20.19 -5.18 -13.87
CA ILE A 416 18.83 -5.60 -13.57
C ILE A 416 18.48 -6.88 -14.31
N GLY A 417 17.90 -7.85 -13.60
CA GLY A 417 17.32 -9.07 -14.15
C GLY A 417 15.81 -8.99 -14.20
N LEU A 418 15.22 -9.26 -15.38
CA LEU A 418 13.79 -9.40 -15.57
C LEU A 418 13.47 -10.84 -16.00
N ALA A 419 12.32 -11.38 -15.56
CA ALA A 419 11.97 -12.79 -15.80
C ALA A 419 11.98 -13.22 -17.27
N SER A 420 11.66 -12.32 -18.18
CA SER A 420 11.51 -12.58 -19.62
C SER A 420 12.67 -12.08 -20.49
N THR A 421 13.72 -11.52 -19.89
CA THR A 421 14.77 -10.84 -20.66
C THR A 421 16.17 -11.10 -20.08
N PRO A 422 17.23 -11.05 -20.91
CA PRO A 422 18.61 -11.01 -20.43
C PRO A 422 18.84 -9.87 -19.45
N TRP A 423 19.81 -10.03 -18.57
CA TRP A 423 20.27 -8.98 -17.69
C TRP A 423 20.74 -7.76 -18.48
N ASN A 424 20.51 -6.59 -17.94
CA ASN A 424 20.87 -5.33 -18.57
C ASN A 424 21.76 -4.52 -17.63
N GLY A 425 22.86 -3.95 -18.16
CA GLY A 425 23.91 -3.25 -17.40
C GLY A 425 23.67 -1.75 -17.23
N SER A 426 22.62 -1.19 -17.81
CA SER A 426 22.17 0.17 -17.56
C SER A 426 20.68 0.29 -17.82
N PHE A 427 20.00 1.07 -17.01
CA PHE A 427 18.57 1.27 -17.15
C PHE A 427 18.13 2.59 -16.50
N GLN A 428 16.92 3.02 -16.82
CA GLN A 428 16.31 4.21 -16.25
C GLN A 428 14.81 4.02 -16.09
N ARG A 429 14.22 4.79 -15.21
CA ARG A 429 12.79 5.08 -15.24
C ARG A 429 12.63 6.51 -15.73
N ALA A 430 11.75 6.68 -16.71
CA ALA A 430 11.35 7.97 -17.22
C ALA A 430 9.82 7.97 -17.36
N SER A 431 9.16 8.97 -16.79
CA SER A 431 7.69 9.09 -16.80
C SER A 431 6.99 7.80 -16.37
N ALA A 432 7.44 7.23 -15.25
CA ALA A 432 6.93 5.99 -14.64
C ALA A 432 7.09 4.72 -15.48
N ALA A 433 7.89 4.73 -16.54
CA ALA A 433 8.18 3.56 -17.38
C ALA A 433 9.66 3.15 -17.27
N LEU A 434 9.90 1.84 -17.07
CA LEU A 434 11.26 1.30 -17.11
C LEU A 434 11.77 1.29 -18.57
N VAL A 435 12.92 1.91 -18.78
CA VAL A 435 13.65 1.88 -20.04
C VAL A 435 14.98 1.15 -19.82
N LYS A 436 15.17 0.03 -20.53
CA LYS A 436 16.47 -0.66 -20.57
C LYS A 436 17.33 -0.02 -21.64
N ASN A 437 18.53 0.34 -21.26
CA ASN A 437 19.52 0.90 -22.17
C ASN A 437 20.33 -0.24 -22.84
N PRO A 438 21.04 0.04 -23.93
CA PRO A 438 21.68 -1.02 -24.73
C PRO A 438 22.89 -1.71 -24.09
N ALA A 439 23.42 -1.25 -22.94
CA ALA A 439 24.46 -1.99 -22.25
C ALA A 439 23.97 -3.38 -21.85
N SER A 440 24.63 -4.43 -22.29
CA SER A 440 24.24 -5.80 -22.05
C SER A 440 25.07 -6.44 -20.93
N VAL A 441 24.44 -7.38 -20.22
CA VAL A 441 25.12 -8.30 -19.32
C VAL A 441 24.83 -9.70 -19.83
N GLU A 442 25.85 -10.40 -20.34
CA GLU A 442 25.68 -11.70 -21.02
C GLU A 442 25.05 -12.77 -20.12
N ALA A 443 25.33 -12.71 -18.83
CA ALA A 443 24.80 -13.65 -17.86
C ALA A 443 24.41 -12.95 -16.56
N LYS A 444 23.54 -13.60 -15.78
CA LYS A 444 23.24 -13.21 -14.42
C LYS A 444 24.55 -13.15 -13.61
N PRO A 445 24.84 -12.05 -12.93
CA PRO A 445 26.00 -11.94 -12.07
C PRO A 445 25.97 -13.02 -10.98
N ALA A 446 26.95 -13.91 -11.00
CA ALA A 446 27.09 -14.97 -10.00
C ALA A 446 27.76 -14.44 -8.71
N ALA A 447 27.67 -15.19 -7.64
CA ALA A 447 28.46 -14.92 -6.42
C ALA A 447 29.96 -14.87 -6.76
N GLY A 448 30.66 -13.84 -6.30
CA GLY A 448 32.06 -13.57 -6.59
C GLY A 448 32.29 -12.72 -7.87
N THR A 449 31.25 -12.45 -8.68
CA THR A 449 31.39 -11.52 -9.81
C THR A 449 31.72 -10.12 -9.30
N THR A 450 32.81 -9.55 -9.86
CA THR A 450 33.24 -8.19 -9.55
C THR A 450 33.14 -7.33 -10.81
N VAL A 451 32.56 -6.14 -10.69
CA VAL A 451 32.38 -5.20 -11.79
C VAL A 451 32.62 -3.77 -11.34
N ASP A 452 33.33 -3.00 -12.14
CA ASP A 452 33.48 -1.57 -11.94
C ASP A 452 32.30 -0.83 -12.54
N LEU A 453 31.72 0.09 -11.78
CA LEU A 453 30.56 0.88 -12.18
C LEU A 453 30.91 2.37 -12.18
N LYS A 454 30.39 3.11 -13.15
CA LYS A 454 30.55 4.56 -13.19
C LYS A 454 29.28 5.23 -13.69
N LEU A 455 28.87 6.31 -13.01
CA LEU A 455 27.77 7.18 -13.37
C LEU A 455 28.26 8.62 -13.40
N ILE A 456 28.10 9.30 -14.54
CA ILE A 456 28.56 10.66 -14.76
C ILE A 456 27.38 11.54 -15.13
N LYS A 457 27.22 12.67 -14.47
CA LYS A 457 26.26 13.72 -14.82
C LYS A 457 26.99 14.95 -15.37
N LYS A 458 26.49 15.48 -16.50
CA LYS A 458 26.85 16.77 -17.07
C LYS A 458 25.59 17.48 -17.55
N GLY A 459 25.16 18.50 -16.81
CA GLY A 459 23.84 19.07 -17.02
C GLY A 459 22.76 18.00 -16.84
N ASN A 460 21.90 17.80 -17.83
CA ASN A 460 20.88 16.76 -17.86
C ASN A 460 21.31 15.46 -18.58
N GLU A 461 22.58 15.37 -19.00
CA GLU A 461 23.14 14.16 -19.60
C GLU A 461 23.74 13.26 -18.52
N TYR A 462 23.34 11.98 -18.53
CA TYR A 462 23.85 10.94 -17.65
C TYR A 462 24.53 9.86 -18.47
N THR A 463 25.81 9.64 -18.21
CA THR A 463 26.59 8.55 -18.83
C THR A 463 26.78 7.42 -17.82
N MET A 464 26.32 6.24 -18.19
CA MET A 464 26.37 5.01 -17.41
C MET A 464 27.38 4.04 -18.01
N ILE A 465 28.25 3.46 -17.18
CA ILE A 465 29.28 2.50 -17.57
C ILE A 465 29.17 1.28 -16.66
N TYR A 466 29.04 0.11 -17.23
CA TYR A 466 29.02 -1.19 -16.57
C TYR A 466 30.20 -2.04 -17.02
N GLY A 467 31.21 -2.21 -16.17
CA GLY A 467 32.42 -2.96 -16.50
C GLY A 467 33.12 -2.44 -17.74
N ASN A 468 33.33 -3.33 -18.68
CA ASN A 468 33.97 -3.04 -19.99
C ASN A 468 32.96 -2.74 -21.09
N GLU A 469 31.66 -2.69 -20.80
CA GLU A 469 30.64 -2.39 -21.79
C GLU A 469 30.77 -0.95 -22.33
N ALA A 470 30.27 -0.73 -23.52
CA ALA A 470 30.25 0.60 -24.11
C ALA A 470 29.43 1.57 -23.21
N PRO A 471 29.96 2.79 -22.99
CA PRO A 471 29.21 3.80 -22.27
C PRO A 471 27.84 4.10 -22.88
N VAL A 472 26.81 4.24 -22.07
CA VAL A 472 25.47 4.64 -22.51
C VAL A 472 25.15 6.00 -21.93
N THR A 473 24.79 6.96 -22.79
CA THR A 473 24.40 8.31 -22.38
C THR A 473 22.92 8.53 -22.67
N VAL A 474 22.21 9.06 -21.69
CA VAL A 474 20.79 9.44 -21.79
C VAL A 474 20.60 10.86 -21.27
N VAL A 475 19.57 11.52 -21.75
CA VAL A 475 19.08 12.77 -21.17
C VAL A 475 17.95 12.43 -20.21
N ALA A 476 18.04 12.91 -18.97
CA ALA A 476 17.00 12.71 -17.98
C ALA A 476 16.81 13.98 -17.15
N GLU A 477 15.57 14.32 -16.89
CA GLU A 477 15.19 15.36 -15.94
C GLU A 477 14.74 14.69 -14.66
N LEU A 478 15.56 14.76 -13.61
CA LEU A 478 15.28 14.17 -12.31
C LEU A 478 14.85 15.25 -11.32
N ASN A 479 13.75 15.93 -11.62
CA ASN A 479 13.26 17.11 -10.91
C ASN A 479 11.72 17.17 -10.80
N ASP A 480 11.04 16.06 -11.01
CA ASP A 480 9.57 16.03 -10.93
C ASP A 480 9.08 16.17 -9.47
N VAL A 481 9.82 15.57 -8.54
CA VAL A 481 9.47 15.52 -7.11
C VAL A 481 10.31 16.53 -6.31
N ASP A 482 11.65 16.39 -6.29
CA ASP A 482 12.55 17.37 -5.70
C ASP A 482 13.15 18.27 -6.80
N LYS A 483 12.82 19.56 -6.78
CA LYS A 483 13.27 20.51 -7.80
C LYS A 483 14.63 21.13 -7.52
N GLU A 484 15.15 20.92 -6.32
CA GLU A 484 16.38 21.56 -5.84
C GLU A 484 17.54 20.56 -5.71
N ASN A 485 17.20 19.27 -5.48
CA ASN A 485 18.19 18.26 -5.16
C ASN A 485 18.05 17.01 -6.02
N ILE A 486 19.15 16.27 -6.11
CA ILE A 486 19.25 14.93 -6.69
C ILE A 486 19.92 13.99 -5.68
N PHE A 487 19.49 12.75 -5.64
CA PHE A 487 19.99 11.76 -4.71
C PHE A 487 20.85 10.75 -5.45
N VAL A 488 22.13 10.67 -5.08
CA VAL A 488 23.15 9.90 -5.79
C VAL A 488 23.76 8.85 -4.87
N GLY A 489 23.63 7.57 -5.21
CA GLY A 489 24.06 6.52 -4.28
C GLY A 489 24.13 5.11 -4.84
N LEU A 490 24.47 4.18 -3.95
CA LEU A 490 24.48 2.74 -4.13
C LEU A 490 23.11 2.17 -3.81
N PHE A 491 22.66 1.16 -4.54
CA PHE A 491 21.37 0.53 -4.22
C PHE A 491 21.38 -0.99 -4.42
N THR A 492 20.44 -1.65 -3.76
CA THR A 492 20.03 -3.03 -4.01
C THR A 492 18.51 -3.17 -3.99
N SER A 493 17.98 -4.12 -4.78
CA SER A 493 16.55 -4.43 -4.84
C SER A 493 16.31 -5.92 -5.02
N ARG A 494 15.26 -6.43 -4.44
CA ARG A 494 14.84 -7.83 -4.47
C ARG A 494 15.80 -8.73 -3.66
N CYS A 495 16.34 -9.74 -4.32
CA CYS A 495 17.06 -10.84 -3.71
C CYS A 495 18.52 -10.85 -4.15
N ILE A 496 19.27 -9.85 -3.66
CA ILE A 496 20.69 -9.66 -3.98
C ILE A 496 21.48 -9.14 -2.79
N GLY A 497 22.73 -9.58 -2.69
CA GLY A 497 23.72 -9.02 -1.77
C GLY A 497 24.97 -8.58 -2.54
N VAL A 498 25.47 -7.38 -2.22
CA VAL A 498 26.61 -6.75 -2.91
C VAL A 498 27.52 -6.07 -1.89
N ASP A 499 28.83 -6.28 -2.02
CA ASP A 499 29.85 -5.47 -1.35
C ASP A 499 30.36 -4.42 -2.34
N TYR A 500 30.26 -3.14 -2.00
CA TYR A 500 30.81 -2.02 -2.76
C TYR A 500 32.11 -1.55 -2.13
N THR A 501 33.15 -1.46 -2.95
CA THR A 501 34.46 -0.92 -2.60
C THR A 501 34.85 0.18 -3.54
N ASN A 502 35.94 0.93 -3.26
CA ASN A 502 36.42 2.04 -4.08
C ASN A 502 35.31 3.09 -4.37
N VAL A 503 34.38 3.25 -3.43
CA VAL A 503 33.26 4.19 -3.55
C VAL A 503 33.78 5.60 -3.58
N LYS A 504 33.57 6.32 -4.69
CA LYS A 504 34.08 7.67 -4.89
C LYS A 504 33.04 8.52 -5.62
N LEU A 505 32.62 9.60 -4.98
CA LEU A 505 31.77 10.63 -5.56
C LEU A 505 32.55 11.95 -5.64
N ILE A 506 32.70 12.49 -6.85
CA ILE A 506 33.35 13.78 -7.11
C ILE A 506 32.29 14.73 -7.63
N VAL A 507 31.97 15.75 -6.87
CA VAL A 507 31.05 16.83 -7.24
C VAL A 507 31.85 17.97 -7.88
N LYS A 508 31.32 18.56 -8.96
CA LYS A 508 32.00 19.59 -9.76
C LYS A 508 31.18 20.89 -9.78
#